data_060a661f000addee92b5339b4378ce06
#
_entry.id   060a661f000addee92b5339b4378ce06
#
_cell.length_a   1.000
_cell.length_b   1.000
_cell.length_c   1.000
_cell.angle_alpha   90.00
_cell.angle_beta   90.00
_cell.angle_gamma   90.00
#
_symmetry.space_group_name_H-M   'P 1'
#
loop_
_entity.id
_entity.type
_entity.pdbx_description
1 polymer ?
#
loop_
_entity_poly.entity_id
_entity_poly.type
_entity_poly.pdbx_seq_one_letter_code
_entity_poly.pdbx_strand_id
1 'polypeptide(L)'
;GIGGAGLALGLSGASAFFANKEQGSKNIADGQEEISFYGKHQAGITTPMQKNIYFVVLDLRTTDKTDVIQLFKDWTDYSQKLVNGELVKKDGSNALLPPSDTGETVGLNPYRLTLTFGISASFLTKLGLEKKRPKLFRDLPAFPKEQLRDQYTGGDIVIQACADDEQVAFHAVRNLIRKGRNKVTMKWSQSGFAAIGDRMETPRNLFGFKDGTA
;
A
#
# COMPACT_ATOMS: atom_id res chain seq x y z
N GLY A 1 44.85 39.32 30.15
CA GLY A 1 45.25 38.33 29.18
C GLY A 1 44.03 37.68 28.57
N ILE A 2 43.89 37.86 27.36
CA ILE A 2 42.98 37.49 26.34
C ILE A 2 42.95 35.93 26.16
N GLY A 3 41.80 35.36 25.95
CA GLY A 3 41.69 34.18 25.08
C GLY A 3 41.04 32.95 25.69
N GLY A 4 39.88 32.57 25.22
CA GLY A 4 39.30 31.25 25.48
C GLY A 4 37.77 31.18 25.41
N ALA A 5 37.16 31.87 24.46
CA ALA A 5 35.78 31.62 24.10
C ALA A 5 35.76 31.00 22.71
N GLY A 6 35.55 29.68 22.64
CA GLY A 6 35.42 29.09 21.33
C GLY A 6 35.67 27.56 21.29
N LEU A 7 34.85 26.77 21.96
CA LEU A 7 34.68 25.32 21.62
C LEU A 7 33.55 24.71 22.48
N ALA A 8 32.35 25.28 22.41
CA ALA A 8 31.16 24.71 23.06
C ALA A 8 29.90 24.72 22.18
N LEU A 9 30.05 24.74 20.85
CA LEU A 9 28.90 24.73 19.92
C LEU A 9 28.81 23.46 19.05
N GLY A 10 29.59 22.41 19.35
CA GLY A 10 29.63 21.20 18.55
C GLY A 10 28.90 19.96 19.12
N LEU A 11 28.44 20.00 20.37
CA LEU A 11 27.90 18.80 21.03
C LEU A 11 26.41 18.87 21.39
N SER A 12 25.75 20.02 21.27
CA SER A 12 24.34 20.16 21.59
C SER A 12 23.37 19.76 20.48
N GLY A 13 23.84 19.65 19.23
CA GLY A 13 23.01 19.26 18.09
C GLY A 13 22.75 17.75 18.01
N ALA A 14 23.73 16.95 18.39
CA ALA A 14 23.62 15.50 18.30
C ALA A 14 22.77 14.89 19.43
N SER A 15 22.89 15.43 20.65
CA SER A 15 22.09 14.98 21.78
C SER A 15 20.61 15.37 21.66
N ALA A 16 20.28 16.51 21.04
CA ALA A 16 18.90 16.89 20.75
C ALA A 16 18.25 16.02 19.69
N PHE A 17 19.03 15.52 18.74
CA PHE A 17 18.53 14.61 17.70
C PHE A 17 18.24 13.20 18.25
N PHE A 18 19.01 12.72 19.23
CA PHE A 18 18.78 11.45 19.91
C PHE A 18 17.75 11.54 21.04
N ALA A 19 17.66 12.69 21.72
CA ALA A 19 16.67 12.89 22.80
C ALA A 19 15.23 13.01 22.24
N ASN A 20 15.04 13.46 20.99
CA ASN A 20 13.72 13.50 20.36
C ASN A 20 13.24 12.12 19.88
N LYS A 21 14.08 11.08 19.96
CA LYS A 21 13.71 9.71 19.60
C LYS A 21 13.13 8.93 20.79
N GLU A 22 13.27 9.44 22.02
CA GLU A 22 12.73 8.80 23.24
C GLU A 22 11.45 9.43 23.80
N GLN A 23 10.97 10.55 23.24
CA GLN A 23 9.72 11.20 23.67
C GLN A 23 8.55 10.90 22.74
N GLY A 24 8.24 9.64 22.48
CA GLY A 24 7.15 9.30 21.59
C GLY A 24 6.52 7.92 21.79
N SER A 25 6.84 7.20 22.83
CA SER A 25 6.02 6.05 23.22
C SER A 25 4.79 6.55 23.99
N LYS A 26 3.91 7.28 23.31
CA LYS A 26 2.50 7.29 23.71
C LYS A 26 2.04 5.84 23.54
N ASN A 27 1.42 5.26 24.56
CA ASN A 27 0.65 4.03 24.46
C ASN A 27 -0.48 4.27 23.45
N ILE A 28 -0.16 4.19 22.13
CA ILE A 28 -1.14 4.15 21.06
C ILE A 28 -1.81 2.79 21.24
N ALA A 29 -3.14 2.77 21.43
CA ALA A 29 -3.86 1.51 21.48
C ALA A 29 -3.53 0.69 20.23
N ASP A 30 -3.48 -0.63 20.35
CA ASP A 30 -3.07 -1.53 19.28
C ASP A 30 -3.84 -1.22 17.97
N GLY A 31 -3.12 -1.00 16.89
CA GLY A 31 -3.67 -0.71 15.58
C GLY A 31 -4.17 0.72 15.34
N GLN A 32 -4.05 1.66 16.28
CA GLN A 32 -4.49 3.07 16.12
C GLN A 32 -3.53 3.91 15.26
N GLU A 33 -2.33 3.42 14.96
CA GLU A 33 -1.38 4.17 14.14
C GLU A 33 -1.92 4.28 12.71
N GLU A 34 -2.00 5.51 12.22
CA GLU A 34 -2.40 5.85 10.85
C GLU A 34 -1.19 6.21 10.00
N ILE A 35 -1.18 5.78 8.75
CA ILE A 35 -0.20 6.20 7.76
C ILE A 35 -0.88 7.18 6.81
N SER A 36 -0.36 8.41 6.70
CA SER A 36 -0.95 9.40 5.80
C SER A 36 -1.02 8.87 4.37
N PHE A 37 -2.21 8.96 3.76
CA PHE A 37 -2.40 8.59 2.37
C PHE A 37 -1.62 9.51 1.41
N TYR A 38 -1.55 10.81 1.72
CA TYR A 38 -0.82 11.80 0.93
C TYR A 38 0.60 11.99 1.45
N GLY A 39 1.55 12.14 0.53
CA GLY A 39 2.94 12.37 0.85
C GLY A 39 3.80 12.58 -0.39
N LYS A 40 5.08 12.75 -0.20
CA LYS A 40 6.07 12.86 -1.29
C LYS A 40 6.09 11.61 -2.19
N HIS A 41 5.87 10.45 -1.60
CA HIS A 41 5.74 9.15 -2.26
C HIS A 41 4.42 8.53 -1.87
N GLN A 42 3.88 7.62 -2.67
CA GLN A 42 2.74 6.81 -2.25
C GLN A 42 3.10 6.06 -0.94
N ALA A 43 2.17 6.05 -0.01
CA ALA A 43 2.28 5.19 1.17
C ALA A 43 2.42 3.72 0.73
N GLY A 44 3.28 2.97 1.39
CA GLY A 44 3.63 1.60 1.00
C GLY A 44 4.94 1.48 0.19
N ILE A 45 5.46 2.59 -0.40
CA ILE A 45 6.75 2.56 -1.12
C ILE A 45 7.93 2.64 -0.15
N THR A 46 7.89 3.61 0.78
CA THR A 46 8.95 3.84 1.78
C THR A 46 8.49 3.61 3.20
N THR A 47 7.27 3.12 3.38
CA THR A 47 6.68 2.81 4.68
C THR A 47 7.39 1.60 5.30
N PRO A 48 7.69 1.60 6.60
CA PRO A 48 8.16 0.41 7.27
C PRO A 48 7.20 -0.76 7.09
N MET A 49 7.75 -1.96 6.93
CA MET A 49 7.00 -3.18 6.62
C MET A 49 5.87 -3.43 7.63
N GLN A 50 4.69 -3.76 7.13
CA GLN A 50 3.55 -4.25 7.90
C GLN A 50 3.53 -5.79 7.91
N LYS A 51 2.73 -6.37 8.80
CA LYS A 51 2.67 -7.83 9.00
C LYS A 51 2.03 -8.58 7.83
N ASN A 52 1.01 -7.98 7.22
CA ASN A 52 0.20 -8.64 6.19
C ASN A 52 0.16 -7.83 4.90
N ILE A 53 0.04 -8.52 3.79
CA ILE A 53 -0.19 -7.96 2.46
C ILE A 53 -1.38 -8.68 1.80
N TYR A 54 -2.23 -7.92 1.14
CA TYR A 54 -3.18 -8.43 0.18
C TYR A 54 -2.92 -7.74 -1.17
N PHE A 55 -2.42 -8.53 -2.12
CA PHE A 55 -2.00 -8.07 -3.43
C PHE A 55 -3.01 -8.50 -4.47
N VAL A 56 -3.49 -7.58 -5.31
CA VAL A 56 -4.44 -7.90 -6.36
C VAL A 56 -4.00 -7.31 -7.70
N VAL A 57 -4.19 -8.09 -8.73
CA VAL A 57 -3.97 -7.68 -10.12
C VAL A 57 -5.31 -7.63 -10.84
N LEU A 58 -5.54 -6.54 -11.55
CA LEU A 58 -6.80 -6.24 -12.22
C LEU A 58 -6.57 -6.05 -13.72
N ASP A 59 -7.50 -6.56 -14.51
CA ASP A 59 -7.61 -6.24 -15.92
C ASP A 59 -8.60 -5.08 -16.13
N LEU A 60 -8.19 -4.10 -16.93
CA LEU A 60 -9.04 -2.98 -17.33
C LEU A 60 -10.07 -3.44 -18.37
N ARG A 61 -11.34 -3.13 -18.12
CA ARG A 61 -12.48 -3.49 -18.97
C ARG A 61 -12.91 -2.35 -19.89
N THR A 62 -12.37 -1.17 -19.72
CA THR A 62 -12.67 0.01 -20.52
C THR A 62 -11.41 0.55 -21.16
N THR A 63 -11.55 1.14 -22.35
CA THR A 63 -10.50 1.90 -23.03
C THR A 63 -10.78 3.40 -22.99
N ASP A 64 -11.90 3.82 -22.40
CA ASP A 64 -12.25 5.21 -22.23
C ASP A 64 -11.42 5.85 -21.10
N LYS A 65 -10.64 6.85 -21.45
CA LYS A 65 -9.79 7.60 -20.50
C LYS A 65 -10.62 8.31 -19.43
N THR A 66 -11.81 8.77 -19.77
CA THR A 66 -12.72 9.46 -18.81
C THR A 66 -13.16 8.49 -17.72
N ASP A 67 -13.50 7.26 -18.09
CA ASP A 67 -13.85 6.21 -17.16
C ASP A 67 -12.68 5.87 -16.22
N VAL A 68 -11.46 5.79 -16.77
CA VAL A 68 -10.26 5.49 -15.99
C VAL A 68 -9.93 6.64 -15.02
N ILE A 69 -10.03 7.88 -15.49
CA ILE A 69 -9.85 9.06 -14.62
C ILE A 69 -10.85 9.03 -13.46
N GLN A 70 -12.12 8.73 -13.76
CA GLN A 70 -13.15 8.65 -12.72
C GLN A 70 -12.89 7.49 -11.75
N LEU A 71 -12.43 6.34 -12.25
CA LEU A 71 -12.04 5.20 -11.43
C LEU A 71 -10.96 5.59 -10.41
N PHE A 72 -9.88 6.24 -10.86
CA PHE A 72 -8.80 6.66 -9.96
C PHE A 72 -9.23 7.75 -8.98
N LYS A 73 -10.11 8.66 -9.36
CA LYS A 73 -10.72 9.64 -8.43
C LYS A 73 -11.52 8.94 -7.34
N ASP A 74 -12.37 8.01 -7.72
CA ASP A 74 -13.18 7.22 -6.79
C ASP A 74 -12.31 6.39 -5.84
N TRP A 75 -11.25 5.77 -6.36
CA TRP A 75 -10.31 5.01 -5.56
C TRP A 75 -9.49 5.87 -4.61
N THR A 76 -9.12 7.08 -5.03
CA THR A 76 -8.43 8.05 -4.17
C THR A 76 -9.32 8.43 -2.98
N ASP A 77 -10.60 8.75 -3.22
CA ASP A 77 -11.56 9.09 -2.16
C ASP A 77 -11.77 7.91 -1.19
N TYR A 78 -11.92 6.70 -1.71
CA TYR A 78 -12.07 5.50 -0.89
C TYR A 78 -10.81 5.20 -0.09
N SER A 79 -9.64 5.27 -0.73
CA SER A 79 -8.37 4.99 -0.08
C SER A 79 -8.09 5.92 1.10
N GLN A 80 -8.38 7.21 0.95
CA GLN A 80 -8.20 8.17 2.03
C GLN A 80 -9.03 7.81 3.27
N LYS A 81 -10.29 7.39 3.06
CA LYS A 81 -11.16 6.94 4.16
C LYS A 81 -10.66 5.65 4.79
N LEU A 82 -10.32 4.66 3.96
CA LEU A 82 -9.88 3.36 4.43
C LEU A 82 -8.61 3.43 5.29
N VAL A 83 -7.61 4.24 4.88
CA VAL A 83 -6.37 4.38 5.66
C VAL A 83 -6.56 5.12 6.98
N ASN A 84 -7.65 5.89 7.11
CA ASN A 84 -8.07 6.53 8.36
C ASN A 84 -8.97 5.61 9.22
N GLY A 85 -9.20 4.36 8.81
CA GLY A 85 -10.11 3.44 9.50
C GLY A 85 -11.58 3.80 9.36
N GLU A 86 -11.93 4.64 8.38
CA GLU A 86 -13.30 5.06 8.12
C GLU A 86 -13.98 4.12 7.12
N LEU A 87 -15.30 3.99 7.24
CA LEU A 87 -16.12 3.33 6.22
C LEU A 87 -16.13 4.18 4.93
N VAL A 88 -16.04 3.54 3.77
CA VAL A 88 -16.00 4.22 2.46
C VAL A 88 -17.25 5.05 2.20
N LYS A 89 -18.39 4.61 2.75
CA LYS A 89 -19.64 5.37 2.76
C LYS A 89 -20.53 4.82 3.88
N LYS A 90 -21.18 5.70 4.61
CA LYS A 90 -22.27 5.32 5.53
C LYS A 90 -23.48 4.85 4.73
N ASP A 91 -24.13 3.81 5.18
CA ASP A 91 -25.32 3.29 4.54
C ASP A 91 -26.47 4.29 4.60
N GLY A 92 -27.22 4.36 3.49
CA GLY A 92 -28.49 5.08 3.46
C GLY A 92 -29.61 4.29 4.16
N SER A 93 -30.74 4.93 4.40
CA SER A 93 -31.90 4.33 5.07
C SER A 93 -32.64 3.23 4.26
N ASN A 94 -32.19 2.90 3.06
CA ASN A 94 -32.84 1.88 2.22
C ASN A 94 -32.24 0.49 2.44
N ALA A 95 -32.87 -0.29 3.27
CA ALA A 95 -32.49 -1.67 3.61
C ALA A 95 -32.52 -2.67 2.42
N LEU A 96 -33.11 -2.28 1.28
CA LEU A 96 -33.18 -3.13 0.08
C LEU A 96 -31.94 -3.00 -0.82
N LEU A 97 -31.10 -2.00 -0.57
CA LEU A 97 -29.86 -1.83 -1.31
C LEU A 97 -28.71 -2.49 -0.58
N PRO A 98 -27.79 -3.17 -1.30
CA PRO A 98 -26.57 -3.68 -0.69
C PRO A 98 -25.79 -2.54 -0.01
N PRO A 99 -25.20 -2.77 1.17
CA PRO A 99 -24.44 -1.76 1.87
C PRO A 99 -23.33 -1.19 0.99
N SER A 100 -23.03 0.09 1.14
CA SER A 100 -22.01 0.78 0.34
C SER A 100 -20.61 0.32 0.73
N ASP A 101 -20.38 0.10 2.02
CA ASP A 101 -19.19 -0.54 2.58
C ASP A 101 -19.48 -2.02 2.82
N THR A 102 -18.47 -2.89 2.65
CA THR A 102 -18.63 -4.33 2.89
C THR A 102 -18.60 -4.72 4.36
N GLY A 103 -18.17 -3.80 5.25
CA GLY A 103 -18.38 -3.84 6.69
C GLY A 103 -17.43 -4.73 7.49
N GLU A 104 -16.44 -5.36 6.86
CA GLU A 104 -15.54 -6.30 7.57
C GLU A 104 -14.70 -5.62 8.65
N THR A 105 -14.50 -4.29 8.57
CA THR A 105 -13.66 -3.54 9.51
C THR A 105 -14.46 -2.68 10.48
N VAL A 106 -15.77 -2.87 10.57
CA VAL A 106 -16.58 -2.16 11.57
C VAL A 106 -16.04 -2.46 12.97
N GLY A 107 -15.61 -1.39 13.67
CA GLY A 107 -15.04 -1.47 15.01
C GLY A 107 -13.54 -1.82 15.06
N LEU A 108 -12.89 -1.98 13.92
CA LEU A 108 -11.43 -2.14 13.85
C LEU A 108 -10.74 -0.79 13.67
N ASN A 109 -9.51 -0.72 14.16
CA ASN A 109 -8.58 0.37 13.92
C ASN A 109 -7.97 0.28 12.49
N PRO A 110 -7.28 1.32 12.00
CA PRO A 110 -6.67 1.31 10.66
C PRO A 110 -5.46 0.37 10.52
N TYR A 111 -4.82 -0.06 11.59
CA TYR A 111 -3.70 -1.02 11.62
C TYR A 111 -2.60 -0.68 10.60
N ARG A 112 -2.22 0.60 10.53
CA ARG A 112 -1.19 1.12 9.61
C ARG A 112 -1.46 0.79 8.14
N LEU A 113 -2.73 0.73 7.72
CA LEU A 113 -3.09 0.40 6.35
C LEU A 113 -2.40 1.35 5.36
N THR A 114 -1.77 0.76 4.35
CA THR A 114 -1.28 1.48 3.16
C THR A 114 -1.86 0.87 1.90
N LEU A 115 -2.14 1.74 0.93
CA LEU A 115 -2.67 1.35 -0.38
C LEU A 115 -1.75 1.93 -1.46
N THR A 116 -1.05 1.06 -2.16
CA THR A 116 -0.14 1.44 -3.26
C THR A 116 -0.72 0.96 -4.58
N PHE A 117 -0.81 1.87 -5.54
CA PHE A 117 -1.32 1.59 -6.87
C PHE A 117 -0.18 1.56 -7.88
N GLY A 118 -0.20 0.56 -8.76
CA GLY A 118 0.72 0.45 -9.88
C GLY A 118 -0.02 0.16 -11.19
N ILE A 119 0.63 0.48 -12.29
CA ILE A 119 0.13 0.19 -13.63
C ILE A 119 1.19 -0.58 -14.42
N SER A 120 0.78 -1.33 -15.41
CA SER A 120 1.66 -2.08 -16.31
C SER A 120 1.83 -1.37 -17.67
N ALA A 121 2.71 -1.91 -18.51
CA ALA A 121 2.84 -1.46 -19.88
C ALA A 121 1.54 -1.69 -20.68
N SER A 122 0.82 -2.80 -20.41
CA SER A 122 -0.44 -3.11 -21.08
C SER A 122 -1.56 -2.09 -20.77
N PHE A 123 -1.59 -1.53 -19.56
CA PHE A 123 -2.49 -0.43 -19.21
C PHE A 123 -2.29 0.78 -20.14
N LEU A 124 -1.03 1.17 -20.37
CA LEU A 124 -0.74 2.29 -21.29
C LEU A 124 -1.14 1.97 -22.72
N THR A 125 -0.90 0.75 -23.18
CA THR A 125 -1.29 0.28 -24.52
C THR A 125 -2.80 0.31 -24.70
N LYS A 126 -3.56 -0.24 -23.76
CA LYS A 126 -5.03 -0.23 -23.81
C LYS A 126 -5.64 1.17 -23.91
N LEU A 127 -4.96 2.17 -23.37
CA LEU A 127 -5.43 3.56 -23.38
C LEU A 127 -4.83 4.40 -24.50
N GLY A 128 -4.06 3.80 -25.43
CA GLY A 128 -3.37 4.54 -26.51
C GLY A 128 -2.36 5.55 -25.96
N LEU A 129 -1.64 5.19 -24.90
CA LEU A 129 -0.66 6.02 -24.23
C LEU A 129 0.79 5.49 -24.38
N GLU A 130 1.05 4.61 -25.34
CA GLU A 130 2.37 3.99 -25.57
C GLU A 130 3.48 5.04 -25.72
N LYS A 131 3.19 6.15 -26.36
CA LYS A 131 4.14 7.26 -26.56
C LYS A 131 4.58 7.92 -25.23
N LYS A 132 3.79 7.76 -24.18
CA LYS A 132 4.10 8.28 -22.83
C LYS A 132 4.81 7.25 -21.95
N ARG A 133 5.02 6.04 -22.46
CA ARG A 133 5.68 4.97 -21.71
C ARG A 133 7.16 5.30 -21.48
N PRO A 134 7.65 5.24 -20.23
CA PRO A 134 9.07 5.39 -19.95
C PRO A 134 9.90 4.34 -20.72
N LYS A 135 11.10 4.71 -21.18
CA LYS A 135 11.94 3.85 -22.04
C LYS A 135 12.19 2.45 -21.47
N LEU A 136 12.40 2.36 -20.17
CA LEU A 136 12.67 1.09 -19.48
C LEU A 136 11.43 0.39 -18.91
N PHE A 137 10.26 1.00 -19.05
CA PHE A 137 8.99 0.43 -18.57
C PHE A 137 8.44 -0.58 -19.57
N ARG A 138 8.91 -1.81 -19.44
CA ARG A 138 8.55 -2.94 -20.29
C ARG A 138 8.53 -4.22 -19.45
N ASP A 139 7.86 -5.24 -19.96
CA ASP A 139 7.88 -6.55 -19.34
C ASP A 139 9.31 -7.11 -19.29
N LEU A 140 9.58 -7.90 -18.26
CA LEU A 140 10.85 -8.62 -18.14
C LEU A 140 10.92 -9.69 -19.24
N PRO A 141 12.12 -9.98 -19.76
CA PRO A 141 12.30 -11.12 -20.66
C PRO A 141 12.07 -12.42 -19.89
N ALA A 142 11.70 -13.48 -20.61
CA ALA A 142 11.61 -14.80 -20.02
C ALA A 142 12.97 -15.24 -19.46
N PHE A 143 12.97 -15.81 -18.26
CA PHE A 143 14.15 -16.35 -17.62
C PHE A 143 14.31 -17.85 -17.89
N PRO A 144 15.56 -18.37 -17.99
CA PRO A 144 15.78 -19.80 -18.17
C PRO A 144 15.09 -20.64 -17.08
N LYS A 145 14.39 -21.70 -17.50
CA LYS A 145 13.65 -22.64 -16.63
C LYS A 145 12.45 -22.01 -15.88
N GLU A 146 12.04 -20.81 -16.23
CA GLU A 146 10.83 -20.20 -15.70
C GLU A 146 9.59 -20.97 -16.12
N GLN A 147 8.66 -21.18 -15.20
CA GLN A 147 7.39 -21.88 -15.41
C GLN A 147 6.21 -21.03 -14.97
N LEU A 148 6.11 -19.83 -15.54
CA LEU A 148 4.99 -18.92 -15.26
C LEU A 148 3.69 -19.54 -15.77
N ARG A 149 2.62 -19.28 -15.02
CA ARG A 149 1.27 -19.68 -15.39
C ARG A 149 0.49 -18.43 -15.82
N ASP A 150 -0.12 -18.46 -16.98
CA ASP A 150 -0.83 -17.32 -17.56
C ASP A 150 -1.89 -16.72 -16.64
N GLN A 151 -2.54 -17.56 -15.84
CA GLN A 151 -3.54 -17.12 -14.88
C GLN A 151 -2.98 -16.22 -13.75
N TYR A 152 -1.67 -16.26 -13.51
CA TYR A 152 -0.97 -15.47 -12.48
C TYR A 152 0.03 -14.47 -13.07
N THR A 153 -0.03 -14.21 -14.38
CA THR A 153 0.87 -13.28 -15.06
C THR A 153 0.11 -12.18 -15.79
N GLY A 154 0.79 -11.06 -16.00
CA GLY A 154 0.21 -9.89 -16.66
C GLY A 154 -0.88 -9.23 -15.82
N GLY A 155 -1.66 -8.38 -16.45
CA GLY A 155 -2.69 -7.51 -15.87
C GLY A 155 -2.34 -6.04 -16.05
N ASP A 156 -3.31 -5.16 -15.84
CA ASP A 156 -3.17 -3.75 -16.16
C ASP A 156 -2.88 -2.87 -14.96
N ILE A 157 -3.55 -3.16 -13.83
CA ILE A 157 -3.47 -2.38 -12.60
C ILE A 157 -3.18 -3.34 -11.45
N VAL A 158 -2.34 -2.89 -10.52
CA VAL A 158 -2.12 -3.58 -9.26
C VAL A 158 -2.53 -2.69 -8.09
N ILE A 159 -3.12 -3.30 -7.07
CA ILE A 159 -3.34 -2.68 -5.77
C ILE A 159 -2.62 -3.54 -4.74
N GLN A 160 -1.72 -2.93 -4.00
CA GLN A 160 -1.04 -3.53 -2.86
C GLN A 160 -1.58 -2.91 -1.58
N ALA A 161 -2.30 -3.69 -0.80
CA ALA A 161 -2.77 -3.32 0.52
C ALA A 161 -1.89 -4.00 1.56
N CYS A 162 -1.24 -3.21 2.41
CA CYS A 162 -0.46 -3.72 3.54
C CYS A 162 -1.02 -3.17 4.84
N ALA A 163 -1.13 -4.01 5.86
CA ALA A 163 -1.61 -3.64 7.19
C ALA A 163 -1.05 -4.59 8.25
N ASP A 164 -1.11 -4.18 9.53
CA ASP A 164 -0.77 -5.07 10.63
C ASP A 164 -1.91 -6.05 11.00
N ASP A 165 -3.07 -5.88 10.36
CA ASP A 165 -4.22 -6.79 10.43
C ASP A 165 -4.62 -7.25 9.02
N GLU A 166 -4.81 -8.56 8.83
CA GLU A 166 -5.13 -9.18 7.54
C GLU A 166 -6.52 -8.77 7.03
N GLN A 167 -7.51 -8.67 7.93
CA GLN A 167 -8.88 -8.34 7.59
C GLN A 167 -9.00 -6.89 7.09
N VAL A 168 -8.20 -5.98 7.65
CA VAL A 168 -8.12 -4.58 7.20
C VAL A 168 -7.57 -4.50 5.78
N ALA A 169 -6.51 -5.22 5.44
CA ALA A 169 -5.97 -5.26 4.08
C ALA A 169 -6.97 -5.86 3.08
N PHE A 170 -7.63 -6.96 3.45
CA PHE A 170 -8.66 -7.60 2.63
C PHE A 170 -9.87 -6.69 2.37
N HIS A 171 -10.41 -6.08 3.43
CA HIS A 171 -11.53 -5.14 3.34
C HIS A 171 -11.24 -3.98 2.38
N ALA A 172 -10.05 -3.41 2.49
CA ALA A 172 -9.66 -2.29 1.63
C ALA A 172 -9.71 -2.67 0.15
N VAL A 173 -9.06 -3.77 -0.23
CA VAL A 173 -9.05 -4.26 -1.62
C VAL A 173 -10.45 -4.60 -2.10
N ARG A 174 -11.25 -5.27 -1.27
CA ARG A 174 -12.63 -5.65 -1.62
C ARG A 174 -13.49 -4.45 -1.96
N ASN A 175 -13.43 -3.38 -1.16
CA ASN A 175 -14.18 -2.16 -1.42
C ASN A 175 -13.71 -1.43 -2.68
N LEU A 176 -12.40 -1.38 -2.93
CA LEU A 176 -11.85 -0.77 -4.15
C LEU A 176 -12.29 -1.54 -5.41
N ILE A 177 -12.20 -2.87 -5.42
CA ILE A 177 -12.67 -3.70 -6.55
C ILE A 177 -14.17 -3.50 -6.76
N ARG A 178 -14.95 -3.54 -5.69
CA ARG A 178 -16.40 -3.35 -5.76
C ARG A 178 -16.77 -1.98 -6.35
N LYS A 179 -16.06 -0.91 -5.98
CA LYS A 179 -16.25 0.42 -6.55
C LYS A 179 -15.93 0.44 -8.04
N GLY A 180 -14.89 -0.28 -8.44
CA GLY A 180 -14.44 -0.36 -9.84
C GLY A 180 -15.10 -1.44 -10.70
N ARG A 181 -16.09 -2.22 -10.19
CA ARG A 181 -16.64 -3.44 -10.83
C ARG A 181 -17.06 -3.35 -12.29
N ASN A 182 -17.44 -2.16 -12.75
CA ASN A 182 -17.84 -1.93 -14.15
C ASN A 182 -16.65 -1.57 -15.06
N LYS A 183 -15.50 -1.27 -14.49
CA LYS A 183 -14.31 -0.75 -15.19
C LYS A 183 -13.11 -1.68 -15.08
N VAL A 184 -13.08 -2.57 -14.07
CA VAL A 184 -12.02 -3.54 -13.85
C VAL A 184 -12.59 -4.92 -13.53
N THR A 185 -11.79 -5.94 -13.79
CA THR A 185 -12.03 -7.32 -13.37
C THR A 185 -10.77 -7.84 -12.65
N MET A 186 -10.96 -8.52 -11.54
CA MET A 186 -9.85 -9.17 -10.85
C MET A 186 -9.31 -10.30 -11.74
N LYS A 187 -8.01 -10.28 -11.99
CA LYS A 187 -7.29 -11.34 -12.69
C LYS A 187 -6.82 -12.40 -11.71
N TRP A 188 -6.11 -11.97 -10.67
CA TRP A 188 -5.70 -12.84 -9.57
C TRP A 188 -5.41 -12.01 -8.31
N SER A 189 -5.35 -12.68 -7.18
CA SER A 189 -4.94 -12.07 -5.91
C SER A 189 -4.10 -13.05 -5.10
N GLN A 190 -3.29 -12.50 -4.21
CA GLN A 190 -2.46 -13.25 -3.30
C GLN A 190 -2.40 -12.54 -1.95
N SER A 191 -2.70 -13.26 -0.88
CA SER A 191 -2.38 -12.84 0.47
C SER A 191 -0.97 -13.29 0.85
N GLY A 192 -0.34 -12.56 1.75
CA GLY A 192 0.97 -12.87 2.26
C GLY A 192 1.17 -12.27 3.65
N PHE A 193 2.20 -12.72 4.33
CA PHE A 193 2.55 -12.21 5.64
C PHE A 193 4.07 -12.21 5.84
N ALA A 194 4.52 -11.41 6.81
CA ALA A 194 5.90 -11.40 7.26
C ALA A 194 5.97 -11.45 8.77
N ALA A 195 6.90 -12.22 9.31
CA ALA A 195 7.22 -12.19 10.72
C ALA A 195 8.05 -10.94 11.03
N ILE A 196 7.43 -9.98 11.74
CA ILE A 196 8.11 -8.80 12.23
C ILE A 196 8.34 -9.02 13.72
N GLY A 197 9.61 -9.19 14.11
CA GLY A 197 10.01 -9.31 15.51
C GLY A 197 10.32 -7.96 16.13
N ASP A 198 10.33 -7.91 17.46
CA ASP A 198 10.74 -6.71 18.26
C ASP A 198 12.24 -6.44 18.13
N ARG A 199 13.00 -7.37 17.58
CA ARG A 199 14.43 -7.24 17.32
C ARG A 199 14.64 -6.69 15.90
N MET A 200 15.49 -5.68 15.77
CA MET A 200 15.90 -5.12 14.48
C MET A 200 16.83 -6.06 13.69
N GLU A 201 16.44 -7.32 13.55
CA GLU A 201 17.16 -8.30 12.75
C GLU A 201 16.48 -8.50 11.41
N THR A 202 17.27 -8.79 10.38
CA THR A 202 16.73 -9.20 9.08
C THR A 202 15.82 -10.42 9.27
N PRO A 203 14.55 -10.37 8.86
CA PRO A 203 13.63 -11.48 9.03
C PRO A 203 14.12 -12.73 8.26
N ARG A 204 13.71 -13.89 8.74
CA ARG A 204 13.93 -15.15 8.03
C ARG A 204 12.72 -15.50 7.18
N ASN A 205 12.96 -16.03 6.00
CA ASN A 205 11.91 -16.60 5.18
C ASN A 205 11.44 -17.97 5.74
N LEU A 206 10.43 -18.58 5.11
CA LEU A 206 9.84 -19.84 5.58
C LEU A 206 10.79 -21.05 5.46
N PHE A 207 11.91 -20.94 4.74
CA PHE A 207 12.97 -21.96 4.72
C PHE A 207 14.02 -21.72 5.81
N GLY A 208 13.87 -20.67 6.63
CA GLY A 208 14.78 -20.34 7.72
C GLY A 208 16.01 -19.52 7.33
N PHE A 209 16.13 -19.10 6.07
CA PHE A 209 17.23 -18.25 5.62
C PHE A 209 16.95 -16.78 5.91
N LYS A 210 17.98 -16.02 6.26
CA LYS A 210 17.90 -14.56 6.32
C LYS A 210 17.82 -14.00 4.91
N ASP A 211 16.88 -13.07 4.67
CA ASP A 211 16.78 -12.39 3.39
C ASP A 211 17.93 -11.39 3.21
N GLY A 212 18.41 -11.22 1.96
CA GLY A 212 19.43 -10.24 1.62
C GLY A 212 20.83 -10.54 2.14
N THR A 213 21.15 -11.79 2.49
CA THR A 213 22.48 -12.23 2.95
C THR A 213 23.28 -12.98 1.86
N ALA A 214 23.01 -12.72 0.60
CA ALA A 214 23.77 -13.25 -0.52
C ALA A 214 25.03 -12.41 -0.78
#